data_03af7417bf2e381336cc201ed38e4a82
#
_entry.id   03af7417bf2e381336cc201ed38e4a82
#
_cell.length_a   1.000
_cell.length_b   1.000
_cell.length_c   1.000
_cell.angle_alpha   90.00
_cell.angle_beta   90.00
_cell.angle_gamma   90.00
#
_symmetry.space_group_name_H-M   'P 1'
#
loop_
_entity.id
_entity.type
_entity.pdbx_description
1 polymer ?
#
loop_
_entity_poly.entity_id
_entity_poly.type
_entity_poly.pdbx_seq_one_letter_code
_entity_poly.pdbx_strand_id
1 'polypeptide(L)'
;MEIHGFAAGPFKTNCYVCVGDGPEGERHCVVIDPGMHAHDKLVQLVADQELTVDKIVLTHGHVDHTRDAAQLAKRWGIDIYIHALDAPMLEDPSIAVSSQTSLLFDVVNMTPYPNSLPLEEGQV
;
A
#
# COMPACT_ATOMS: atom_id res chain seq x y z
N MET A 1 -9.92 0.97 18.03
CA MET A 1 -9.36 0.77 16.66
C MET A 1 -10.30 -0.06 15.83
N GLU A 2 -10.57 0.36 14.63
CA GLU A 2 -11.31 -0.42 13.64
C GLU A 2 -10.36 -0.98 12.60
N ILE A 3 -10.64 -2.16 12.09
CA ILE A 3 -9.88 -2.77 11.00
C ILE A 3 -10.84 -3.16 9.89
N HIS A 4 -10.61 -2.61 8.70
CA HIS A 4 -11.34 -2.99 7.48
C HIS A 4 -10.40 -3.80 6.60
N GLY A 5 -10.85 -4.95 6.13
CA GLY A 5 -10.05 -5.79 5.26
C GLY A 5 -10.84 -6.19 4.01
N PHE A 6 -10.15 -6.30 2.90
CA PHE A 6 -10.73 -6.82 1.65
C PHE A 6 -9.65 -7.47 0.81
N ALA A 7 -10.08 -8.38 -0.06
CA ALA A 7 -9.19 -9.03 -1.02
C ALA A 7 -9.29 -8.32 -2.37
N ALA A 8 -8.17 -8.15 -3.06
CA ALA A 8 -8.12 -7.49 -4.35
C ALA A 8 -7.08 -8.12 -5.28
N GLY A 9 -7.30 -7.94 -6.58
CA GLY A 9 -6.36 -8.35 -7.61
C GLY A 9 -6.38 -9.83 -7.95
N PRO A 10 -5.50 -10.23 -8.89
CA PRO A 10 -5.48 -11.60 -9.42
C PRO A 10 -5.21 -12.68 -8.38
N PHE A 11 -4.43 -12.36 -7.33
CA PHE A 11 -4.08 -13.30 -6.27
C PHE A 11 -4.99 -13.17 -5.04
N LYS A 12 -6.02 -12.32 -5.12
CA LYS A 12 -6.94 -12.04 -4.01
C LYS A 12 -6.17 -11.68 -2.73
N THR A 13 -5.20 -10.80 -2.88
CA THR A 13 -4.34 -10.33 -1.78
C THR A 13 -5.13 -9.46 -0.82
N ASN A 14 -4.96 -9.71 0.46
CA ASN A 14 -5.64 -8.93 1.49
C ASN A 14 -4.99 -7.56 1.66
N CYS A 15 -5.83 -6.53 1.65
CA CYS A 15 -5.47 -5.17 1.99
C CYS A 15 -6.23 -4.78 3.26
N TYR A 16 -5.54 -4.13 4.19
CA TYR A 16 -6.13 -3.72 5.46
C TYR A 16 -6.06 -2.22 5.65
N VAL A 17 -7.10 -1.67 6.28
CA VAL A 17 -7.15 -0.28 6.72
C VAL A 17 -7.37 -0.27 8.22
N CYS A 18 -6.37 0.21 8.96
CA CYS A 18 -6.41 0.28 10.42
C CYS A 18 -6.75 1.70 10.85
N VAL A 19 -7.92 1.88 11.46
CA VAL A 19 -8.48 3.19 11.80
C VAL A 19 -8.31 3.47 13.29
N GLY A 20 -7.82 4.67 13.62
CA GLY A 20 -7.74 5.16 14.98
C GLY A 20 -8.19 6.61 15.07
N ASP A 21 -8.42 7.09 16.28
CA ASP A 21 -8.82 8.47 16.52
C ASP A 21 -7.59 9.35 16.73
N GLY A 22 -7.62 10.55 16.14
CA GLY A 22 -6.61 11.57 16.39
C GLY A 22 -6.90 12.36 17.66
N PRO A 23 -5.98 13.29 18.03
CA PRO A 23 -6.09 14.06 19.27
C PRO A 23 -7.33 14.92 19.39
N GLU A 24 -7.92 15.33 18.27
CA GLU A 24 -9.10 16.18 18.24
C GLU A 24 -10.36 15.44 17.79
N GLY A 25 -10.31 14.10 17.83
CA GLY A 25 -11.45 13.27 17.44
C GLY A 25 -11.54 12.98 15.95
N GLU A 26 -10.59 13.48 15.14
CA GLU A 26 -10.52 13.15 13.72
C GLU A 26 -10.12 11.69 13.54
N ARG A 27 -10.60 11.09 12.45
CA ARG A 27 -10.31 9.68 12.17
C ARG A 27 -9.10 9.56 11.25
N HIS A 28 -8.07 8.89 11.74
CA HIS A 28 -6.83 8.61 11.00
C HIS A 28 -6.72 7.13 10.70
N CYS A 29 -6.02 6.79 9.64
CA CYS A 29 -5.80 5.39 9.30
C CYS A 29 -4.40 5.13 8.71
N VAL A 30 -4.02 3.86 8.77
CA VAL A 30 -2.84 3.31 8.11
C VAL A 30 -3.34 2.26 7.12
N VAL A 31 -2.85 2.32 5.88
CA VAL A 31 -3.20 1.36 4.84
C VAL A 31 -2.07 0.34 4.74
N ILE A 32 -2.43 -0.94 4.72
CA ILE A 32 -1.48 -2.06 4.68
C ILE A 32 -1.71 -2.85 3.39
N ASP A 33 -0.64 -3.01 2.61
CA ASP A 33 -0.58 -3.84 1.39
C ASP A 33 -1.63 -3.49 0.33
N PRO A 34 -1.65 -2.25 -0.21
CA PRO A 34 -2.56 -1.90 -1.30
C PRO A 34 -2.05 -2.46 -2.63
N GLY A 35 -2.44 -3.69 -2.94
CA GLY A 35 -2.10 -4.37 -4.17
C GLY A 35 -2.93 -3.91 -5.37
N MET A 36 -2.86 -4.68 -6.46
CA MET A 36 -3.60 -4.36 -7.68
C MET A 36 -5.11 -4.35 -7.42
N HIS A 37 -5.80 -3.37 -8.01
CA HIS A 37 -7.24 -3.13 -7.86
C HIS A 37 -7.67 -2.63 -6.47
N ALA A 38 -6.72 -2.39 -5.55
CA ALA A 38 -7.05 -1.81 -4.26
C ALA A 38 -7.32 -0.31 -4.33
N HIS A 39 -6.74 0.39 -5.32
CA HIS A 39 -6.78 1.85 -5.44
C HIS A 39 -8.19 2.42 -5.31
N ASP A 40 -9.10 2.00 -6.19
CA ASP A 40 -10.44 2.59 -6.24
C ASP A 40 -11.26 2.28 -4.98
N LYS A 41 -11.13 1.06 -4.46
CA LYS A 41 -11.80 0.67 -3.22
C LYS A 41 -11.31 1.49 -2.04
N LEU A 42 -10.00 1.75 -1.96
CA LEU A 42 -9.42 2.53 -0.87
C LEU A 42 -9.81 4.01 -0.97
N VAL A 43 -9.76 4.59 -2.16
CA VAL A 43 -10.20 5.97 -2.37
C VAL A 43 -11.65 6.14 -1.93
N GLN A 44 -12.52 5.20 -2.32
CA GLN A 44 -13.93 5.22 -1.93
C GLN A 44 -14.11 5.08 -0.42
N LEU A 45 -13.43 4.13 0.21
CA LEU A 45 -13.52 3.90 1.65
C LEU A 45 -13.06 5.12 2.45
N VAL A 46 -11.92 5.70 2.06
CA VAL A 46 -11.36 6.88 2.71
C VAL A 46 -12.33 8.06 2.61
N ALA A 47 -12.94 8.27 1.45
CA ALA A 47 -13.92 9.34 1.27
C ALA A 47 -15.21 9.09 2.06
N ASP A 48 -15.76 7.88 1.98
CA ASP A 48 -17.01 7.53 2.65
C ASP A 48 -16.92 7.59 4.18
N GLN A 49 -15.78 7.20 4.73
CA GLN A 49 -15.54 7.17 6.17
C GLN A 49 -14.87 8.46 6.69
N GLU A 50 -14.60 9.42 5.81
CA GLU A 50 -13.94 10.68 6.15
C GLU A 50 -12.62 10.45 6.90
N LEU A 51 -11.75 9.57 6.34
CA LEU A 51 -10.47 9.22 6.96
C LEU A 51 -9.34 10.09 6.45
N THR A 52 -8.36 10.34 7.32
CA THR A 52 -7.06 10.88 6.95
C THR A 52 -6.05 9.74 6.94
N VAL A 53 -5.42 9.49 5.79
CA VAL A 53 -4.43 8.44 5.66
C VAL A 53 -3.07 8.98 6.10
N ASP A 54 -2.47 8.38 7.13
CA ASP A 54 -1.20 8.84 7.67
C ASP A 54 0.00 8.25 6.92
N LYS A 55 -0.08 6.98 6.55
CA LYS A 55 1.00 6.28 5.86
C LYS A 55 0.50 4.98 5.24
N ILE A 56 1.32 4.45 4.34
CA ILE A 56 1.14 3.10 3.79
C ILE A 56 2.27 2.23 4.34
N VAL A 57 1.93 1.05 4.83
CA VAL A 57 2.88 0.06 5.34
C VAL A 57 2.80 -1.18 4.46
N LEU A 58 3.94 -1.66 3.98
CA LEU A 58 4.02 -2.86 3.16
C LEU A 58 4.68 -3.97 3.98
N THR A 59 4.03 -5.13 4.04
CA THR A 59 4.57 -6.29 4.76
C THR A 59 5.76 -6.89 4.04
N HIS A 60 5.78 -6.80 2.70
CA HIS A 60 6.91 -7.22 1.87
C HIS A 60 6.79 -6.61 0.46
N GLY A 61 7.81 -6.81 -0.37
CA GLY A 61 7.92 -6.14 -1.66
C GLY A 61 7.28 -6.85 -2.85
N HIS A 62 6.60 -7.97 -2.67
CA HIS A 62 5.97 -8.70 -3.76
C HIS A 62 4.85 -7.88 -4.39
N VAL A 63 4.77 -7.89 -5.72
CA VAL A 63 3.90 -7.00 -6.49
C VAL A 63 2.42 -7.15 -6.16
N ASP A 64 1.96 -8.34 -5.79
CA ASP A 64 0.56 -8.56 -5.41
C ASP A 64 0.16 -7.75 -4.16
N HIS A 65 1.12 -7.38 -3.30
CA HIS A 65 0.90 -6.54 -2.12
C HIS A 65 1.20 -5.06 -2.36
N THR A 66 1.93 -4.71 -3.41
CA THR A 66 2.49 -3.37 -3.59
C THR A 66 1.98 -2.63 -4.83
N ARG A 67 1.26 -3.30 -5.71
CA ARG A 67 0.95 -2.80 -7.06
C ARG A 67 0.42 -1.38 -7.10
N ASP A 68 -0.49 -1.02 -6.21
CA ASP A 68 -1.14 0.29 -6.20
C ASP A 68 -0.56 1.26 -5.15
N ALA A 69 0.45 0.82 -4.37
CA ALA A 69 0.95 1.61 -3.24
C ALA A 69 1.54 2.97 -3.64
N ALA A 70 2.41 3.01 -4.65
CA ALA A 70 3.06 4.25 -5.06
C ALA A 70 2.06 5.27 -5.62
N GLN A 71 1.09 4.79 -6.38
CA GLN A 71 0.03 5.62 -6.94
C GLN A 71 -0.81 6.26 -5.83
N LEU A 72 -1.16 5.49 -4.80
CA LEU A 72 -1.92 5.98 -3.65
C LEU A 72 -1.10 6.94 -2.78
N ALA A 73 0.18 6.64 -2.54
CA ALA A 73 1.06 7.52 -1.78
C ALA A 73 1.16 8.90 -2.44
N LYS A 74 1.27 8.92 -3.76
CA LYS A 74 1.31 10.16 -4.53
C LYS A 74 -0.02 10.91 -4.44
N ARG A 75 -1.13 10.20 -4.54
CA ARG A 75 -2.47 10.79 -4.45
C ARG A 75 -2.72 11.45 -3.10
N TRP A 76 -2.33 10.80 -2.01
CA TRP A 76 -2.57 11.30 -0.65
C TRP A 76 -1.42 12.15 -0.08
N GLY A 77 -0.28 12.22 -0.78
CA GLY A 77 0.88 12.98 -0.31
C GLY A 77 1.50 12.40 0.96
N ILE A 78 1.61 11.09 1.04
CA ILE A 78 2.09 10.37 2.23
C ILE A 78 3.25 9.44 1.89
N ASP A 79 3.91 8.93 2.93
CA ASP A 79 5.07 8.05 2.80
C ASP A 79 4.67 6.57 2.77
N ILE A 80 5.52 5.76 2.14
CA ILE A 80 5.45 4.31 2.18
C ILE A 80 6.57 3.78 3.06
N TYR A 81 6.23 2.90 3.99
CA TYR A 81 7.18 2.21 4.86
C TYR A 81 7.28 0.75 4.43
N ILE A 82 8.50 0.27 4.24
CA ILE A 82 8.79 -1.13 3.89
C ILE A 82 10.13 -1.52 4.50
N HIS A 83 10.32 -2.81 4.78
CA HIS A 83 11.60 -3.30 5.25
C HIS A 83 12.70 -2.98 4.22
N ALA A 84 13.88 -2.55 4.71
CA ALA A 84 14.96 -2.09 3.82
C ALA A 84 15.41 -3.13 2.80
N LEU A 85 15.35 -4.43 3.15
CA LEU A 85 15.73 -5.50 2.23
C LEU A 85 14.77 -5.63 1.05
N ASP A 86 13.52 -5.18 1.18
CA ASP A 86 12.50 -5.26 0.13
C ASP A 86 12.33 -3.95 -0.65
N ALA A 87 12.93 -2.85 -0.18
CA ALA A 87 12.82 -1.55 -0.83
C ALA A 87 13.23 -1.56 -2.32
N PRO A 88 14.25 -2.33 -2.75
CA PRO A 88 14.60 -2.38 -4.17
C PRO A 88 13.47 -2.82 -5.08
N MET A 89 12.52 -3.62 -4.61
CA MET A 89 11.36 -4.04 -5.40
C MET A 89 10.39 -2.89 -5.68
N LEU A 90 10.38 -1.86 -4.85
CA LEU A 90 9.60 -0.64 -5.11
C LEU A 90 10.32 0.30 -6.07
N GLU A 91 11.64 0.37 -5.98
CA GLU A 91 12.47 1.20 -6.86
C GLU A 91 12.45 0.67 -8.30
N ASP A 92 12.49 -0.65 -8.45
CA ASP A 92 12.40 -1.33 -9.75
C ASP A 92 11.40 -2.49 -9.64
N PRO A 93 10.12 -2.24 -9.94
CA PRO A 93 9.08 -3.27 -9.81
C PRO A 93 9.29 -4.50 -10.70
N SER A 94 10.18 -4.43 -11.69
CA SER A 94 10.44 -5.55 -12.61
C SER A 94 11.34 -6.63 -12.00
N ILE A 95 12.08 -6.32 -10.92
CA ILE A 95 12.95 -7.32 -10.30
C ILE A 95 12.13 -8.35 -9.52
N ALA A 96 12.63 -9.59 -9.46
CA ALA A 96 12.05 -10.69 -8.71
C ALA A 96 10.61 -11.08 -9.11
N VAL A 97 10.15 -10.69 -10.32
CA VAL A 97 8.86 -11.14 -10.85
C VAL A 97 9.06 -11.98 -12.10
N SER A 98 8.22 -13.01 -12.25
CA SER A 98 8.19 -13.80 -13.49
C SER A 98 7.53 -13.00 -14.63
N SER A 99 7.77 -13.43 -15.88
CA SER A 99 7.12 -12.79 -17.02
C SER A 99 5.60 -12.86 -16.93
N GLN A 100 5.06 -13.98 -16.47
CA GLN A 100 3.62 -14.16 -16.32
C GLN A 100 3.05 -13.25 -15.24
N THR A 101 3.71 -13.15 -14.10
CA THR A 101 3.30 -12.26 -13.00
C THR A 101 3.39 -10.81 -13.44
N SER A 102 4.43 -10.43 -14.16
CA SER A 102 4.60 -9.07 -14.69
C SER A 102 3.44 -8.67 -15.58
N LEU A 103 2.99 -9.57 -16.47
CA LEU A 103 1.83 -9.30 -17.33
C LEU A 103 0.54 -9.22 -16.53
N LEU A 104 0.34 -10.15 -15.61
CA LEU A 104 -0.88 -10.22 -14.81
C LEU A 104 -1.09 -8.97 -13.95
N PHE A 105 -0.02 -8.40 -13.42
CA PHE A 105 -0.06 -7.20 -12.58
C PHE A 105 0.28 -5.91 -13.33
N ASP A 106 0.47 -5.99 -14.64
CA ASP A 106 0.76 -4.81 -15.47
C ASP A 106 1.96 -3.99 -14.92
N VAL A 107 3.04 -4.69 -14.59
CA VAL A 107 4.21 -4.09 -13.93
C VAL A 107 4.84 -2.98 -14.79
N VAL A 108 4.75 -3.09 -16.13
CA VAL A 108 5.25 -2.07 -17.05
C VAL A 108 4.65 -0.68 -16.75
N ASN A 109 3.39 -0.64 -16.35
CA ASN A 109 2.68 0.59 -16.03
C ASN A 109 2.66 0.93 -14.53
N MET A 110 3.37 0.15 -13.71
CA MET A 110 3.47 0.39 -12.29
C MET A 110 4.39 1.58 -11.99
N THR A 111 3.97 2.45 -11.09
CA THR A 111 4.77 3.60 -10.67
C THR A 111 5.92 3.15 -9.76
N PRO A 112 7.20 3.38 -10.13
CA PRO A 112 8.30 3.11 -9.21
C PRO A 112 8.26 4.04 -7.99
N TYR A 113 8.77 3.56 -6.85
CA TYR A 113 8.81 4.36 -5.63
C TYR A 113 10.19 4.25 -4.97
N PRO A 114 11.14 5.16 -5.29
CA PRO A 114 12.51 5.09 -4.75
C PRO A 114 12.69 5.67 -3.36
N ASN A 115 11.70 6.38 -2.83
CA ASN A 115 11.83 7.15 -1.59
C ASN A 115 11.12 6.50 -0.39
N SER A 116 10.98 5.17 -0.36
CA SER A 116 10.38 4.48 0.77
C SER A 116 11.19 4.66 2.04
N LEU A 117 10.51 4.67 3.19
CA LEU A 117 11.14 4.75 4.50
C LEU A 117 11.29 3.36 5.11
N PRO A 118 12.36 3.12 5.90
CA PRO A 118 12.56 1.80 6.49
C PRO A 118 11.53 1.50 7.57
N LEU A 119 10.96 0.30 7.51
CA LEU A 119 10.09 -0.22 8.56
C LEU A 119 10.95 -1.04 9.52
N GLU A 120 10.98 -0.65 10.79
CA GLU A 120 11.79 -1.29 11.80
C GLU A 120 10.91 -1.92 12.88
N GLU A 121 11.40 -2.98 13.51
CA GLU A 121 10.71 -3.62 14.62
C GLU A 121 10.50 -2.63 15.77
N GLY A 122 9.29 -2.64 16.32
CA GLY A 122 8.93 -1.73 17.41
C GLY A 122 8.57 -0.31 16.98
N GLN A 123 8.57 -0.02 15.69
CA GLN A 123 8.17 1.27 15.15
C GLN A 123 6.66 1.47 15.32
N VAL A 124 6.29 2.63 15.75
CA VAL A 124 4.88 3.00 15.99
C VAL A 124 4.38 3.97 14.94
#